data_990ec43945743ec73c9e9020ec7ccbfc
#
_entry.id   990ec43945743ec73c9e9020ec7ccbfc
#
_cell.length_a   1.000
_cell.length_b   1.000
_cell.length_c   1.000
_cell.angle_alpha   90.00
_cell.angle_beta   90.00
_cell.angle_gamma   90.00
#
_symmetry.space_group_name_H-M   'P 1'
#
loop_
_entity.id
_entity.type
_entity.pdbx_description
1 polymer ?
#
loop_
_entity_poly.entity_id
_entity_poly.type
_entity_poly.pdbx_seq_one_letter_code
_entity_poly.pdbx_strand_id
1 'polypeptide(L)'
;MVENADELLKFAREELKQLSEEGCDTWEFERKASLIEEEGGPDQPKRARALCEALANLGPAADFPYDEPSDLEGIRERRPDGPRHIAVPLSDEELDDKTLGAWLGRAAGCMLGKPVEGWRKEKIDDLMEVCGLEKLTDYFPPPAENNRGIEFPAWSMKLLRGHIEGGVRDDDTDYTIVGLRILEQHGRGFTPRQVAEFWMAHLPYACTYTAERVAYRNFANGIWPPQSAMHRNPYREWIGAQIRADGFGYACPGRPEEAAGLAFKDASVSHVKNGIYGEMWVAAMLAVAFVADDVQKVVRIGLSEIPRECRLAEAILQVLAWREEGRSAEEAIDNILNTYGTYHGVHTINNAAIVAMGLLWGEREYSRTIGLAVRAGLDTDCNGATAGSVLGAMIGAEAIPDHWTDPLRDRIGTVVAGESDLTISGLAERTRKVQREA
;
A
#
# COMPACT_ATOMS: atom_id res chain seq x y z
N MET A 1 27.10 13.49 11.70
CA MET A 1 27.64 13.04 10.41
C MET A 1 27.70 14.26 9.49
N VAL A 2 28.83 14.47 8.81
CA VAL A 2 28.90 15.53 7.77
C VAL A 2 28.14 14.97 6.58
N GLU A 3 26.97 15.54 6.27
CA GLU A 3 26.19 15.15 5.10
C GLU A 3 26.99 15.52 3.84
N ASN A 4 27.16 14.55 2.96
CA ASN A 4 27.82 14.72 1.67
C ASN A 4 26.94 15.57 0.74
N ALA A 5 27.54 16.39 -0.13
CA ALA A 5 26.81 17.23 -1.08
C ALA A 5 25.91 16.40 -2.03
N ASP A 6 26.42 15.27 -2.49
CA ASP A 6 25.68 14.39 -3.40
C ASP A 6 24.43 13.78 -2.74
N GLU A 7 24.52 13.42 -1.46
CA GLU A 7 23.36 12.93 -0.68
C GLU A 7 22.31 14.02 -0.48
N LEU A 8 22.75 15.24 -0.19
CA LEU A 8 21.84 16.39 -0.01
C LEU A 8 21.17 16.78 -1.33
N LEU A 9 21.90 16.75 -2.45
CA LEU A 9 21.34 17.06 -3.76
C LEU A 9 20.39 15.97 -4.24
N LYS A 10 20.73 14.71 -4.03
CA LYS A 10 19.81 13.59 -4.29
C LYS A 10 18.51 13.76 -3.49
N PHE A 11 18.62 14.03 -2.19
CA PHE A 11 17.46 14.32 -1.35
C PHE A 11 16.64 15.51 -1.89
N ALA A 12 17.33 16.64 -2.26
CA ALA A 12 16.66 17.80 -2.78
C ALA A 12 15.89 17.52 -4.08
N ARG A 13 16.41 16.65 -4.96
CA ARG A 13 15.74 16.22 -6.19
C ARG A 13 14.47 15.41 -5.91
N GLU A 14 14.54 14.46 -4.98
CA GLU A 14 13.38 13.68 -4.56
C GLU A 14 12.32 14.58 -3.90
N GLU A 15 12.75 15.51 -3.03
CA GLU A 15 11.86 16.46 -2.35
C GLU A 15 11.20 17.43 -3.33
N LEU A 16 11.94 17.93 -4.35
CA LEU A 16 11.39 18.78 -5.40
C LEU A 16 10.28 18.08 -6.18
N LYS A 17 10.49 16.79 -6.50
CA LYS A 17 9.45 15.98 -7.17
C LYS A 17 8.22 15.87 -6.28
N GLN A 18 8.38 15.49 -5.02
CA GLN A 18 7.28 15.37 -4.06
C GLN A 18 6.52 16.69 -3.90
N LEU A 19 7.22 17.80 -3.74
CA LEU A 19 6.62 19.13 -3.62
C LEU A 19 5.87 19.56 -4.88
N SER A 20 6.39 19.24 -6.06
CA SER A 20 5.69 19.47 -7.34
C SER A 20 4.38 18.67 -7.41
N GLU A 21 4.40 17.40 -6.98
CA GLU A 21 3.21 16.56 -6.89
C GLU A 21 2.20 17.09 -5.87
N GLU A 22 2.65 17.75 -4.80
CA GLU A 22 1.83 18.44 -3.79
C GLU A 22 1.34 19.84 -4.24
N GLY A 23 1.59 20.22 -5.49
CA GLY A 23 1.13 21.50 -6.06
C GLY A 23 1.98 22.71 -5.68
N CYS A 24 3.20 22.52 -5.22
CA CYS A 24 4.13 23.62 -4.97
C CYS A 24 4.79 24.12 -6.26
N ASP A 25 5.09 25.43 -6.35
CA ASP A 25 5.91 25.96 -7.44
C ASP A 25 7.41 25.65 -7.16
N THR A 26 7.93 24.65 -7.85
CA THR A 26 9.30 24.14 -7.68
C THR A 26 10.31 24.70 -8.67
N TRP A 27 9.89 25.42 -9.71
CA TRP A 27 10.73 25.81 -10.84
C TRP A 27 12.03 26.54 -10.47
N GLU A 28 11.96 27.53 -9.57
CA GLU A 28 13.16 28.24 -9.14
C GLU A 28 14.13 27.34 -8.36
N PHE A 29 13.62 26.41 -7.57
CA PHE A 29 14.41 25.50 -6.74
C PHE A 29 15.05 24.40 -7.57
N GLU A 30 14.38 23.88 -8.60
CA GLU A 30 14.95 22.96 -9.58
C GLU A 30 16.15 23.58 -10.29
N ARG A 31 16.00 24.84 -10.72
CA ARG A 31 17.10 25.60 -11.32
C ARG A 31 18.26 25.82 -10.33
N LYS A 32 17.96 26.14 -9.05
CA LYS A 32 18.99 26.27 -8.01
C LYS A 32 19.72 24.94 -7.78
N ALA A 33 19.02 23.82 -7.73
CA ALA A 33 19.62 22.49 -7.61
C ALA A 33 20.60 22.22 -8.75
N SER A 34 20.19 22.47 -10.01
CA SER A 34 21.05 22.30 -11.19
C SER A 34 22.31 23.17 -11.13
N LEU A 35 22.18 24.43 -10.75
CA LEU A 35 23.33 25.34 -10.59
C LEU A 35 24.30 24.86 -9.51
N ILE A 36 23.81 24.32 -8.39
CA ILE A 36 24.66 23.80 -7.32
C ILE A 36 25.44 22.56 -7.80
N GLU A 37 24.80 21.69 -8.61
CA GLU A 37 25.43 20.52 -9.22
C GLU A 37 26.52 20.92 -10.23
N GLU A 38 26.20 21.84 -11.14
CA GLU A 38 27.09 22.29 -12.22
C GLU A 38 28.34 23.03 -11.70
N GLU A 39 28.16 23.94 -10.75
CA GLU A 39 29.26 24.77 -10.22
C GLU A 39 30.15 23.97 -9.26
N GLY A 40 29.64 23.01 -8.52
CA GLY A 40 30.39 22.22 -7.56
C GLY A 40 31.12 23.06 -6.51
N GLY A 41 32.31 22.61 -6.16
CA GLY A 41 33.25 23.36 -5.32
C GLY A 41 33.11 23.17 -3.82
N PRO A 42 33.97 23.79 -3.00
CA PRO A 42 34.06 23.55 -1.56
C PRO A 42 32.80 23.97 -0.78
N ASP A 43 32.06 24.93 -1.28
CA ASP A 43 30.81 25.42 -0.68
C ASP A 43 29.57 24.66 -1.11
N GLN A 44 29.68 23.65 -2.00
CA GLN A 44 28.56 22.87 -2.51
C GLN A 44 27.72 22.23 -1.38
N PRO A 45 28.28 21.59 -0.36
CA PRO A 45 27.48 20.99 0.73
C PRO A 45 26.67 22.02 1.51
N LYS A 46 27.23 23.22 1.71
CA LYS A 46 26.54 24.31 2.40
C LYS A 46 25.35 24.82 1.57
N ARG A 47 25.55 24.98 0.26
CA ARG A 47 24.49 25.43 -0.67
C ARG A 47 23.38 24.39 -0.80
N ALA A 48 23.75 23.12 -0.92
CA ALA A 48 22.79 22.02 -0.95
C ALA A 48 21.96 21.93 0.33
N ARG A 49 22.58 22.13 1.50
CA ARG A 49 21.86 22.17 2.78
C ARG A 49 20.88 23.34 2.84
N ALA A 50 21.30 24.54 2.44
CA ALA A 50 20.43 25.70 2.39
C ALA A 50 19.24 25.51 1.43
N LEU A 51 19.44 24.78 0.32
CA LEU A 51 18.37 24.38 -0.58
C LEU A 51 17.38 23.46 0.14
N CYS A 52 17.84 22.41 0.80
CA CYS A 52 16.97 21.48 1.54
C CYS A 52 16.18 22.20 2.66
N GLU A 53 16.79 23.16 3.35
CA GLU A 53 16.11 23.97 4.37
C GLU A 53 15.05 24.89 3.77
N ALA A 54 15.29 25.43 2.58
CA ALA A 54 14.31 26.25 1.88
C ALA A 54 13.12 25.44 1.38
N LEU A 55 13.35 24.23 0.86
CA LEU A 55 12.29 23.31 0.40
C LEU A 55 11.33 22.92 1.54
N ALA A 56 11.82 22.76 2.76
CA ALA A 56 11.01 22.40 3.92
C ALA A 56 9.93 23.45 4.28
N ASN A 57 9.99 24.66 3.73
CA ASN A 57 9.04 25.73 3.98
C ASN A 57 8.13 26.04 2.78
N LEU A 58 8.22 25.29 1.69
CA LEU A 58 7.33 25.43 0.55
C LEU A 58 5.94 24.88 0.86
N GLY A 59 4.92 25.59 0.42
CA GLY A 59 3.54 25.16 0.47
C GLY A 59 2.92 25.15 -0.93
N PRO A 60 1.76 24.52 -1.09
CA PRO A 60 1.06 24.46 -2.36
C PRO A 60 0.67 25.86 -2.87
N ALA A 61 0.62 26.01 -4.18
CA ALA A 61 0.16 27.24 -4.83
C ALA A 61 -1.29 27.56 -4.45
N ALA A 62 -1.65 28.86 -4.48
CA ALA A 62 -2.98 29.32 -4.05
C ALA A 62 -4.14 28.78 -4.93
N ASP A 63 -3.84 28.32 -6.12
CA ASP A 63 -4.78 27.74 -7.09
C ASP A 63 -4.73 26.19 -7.10
N PHE A 64 -4.00 25.57 -6.18
CA PHE A 64 -4.00 24.12 -6.03
C PHE A 64 -5.42 23.64 -5.64
N PRO A 65 -6.05 22.77 -6.46
CA PRO A 65 -7.49 22.53 -6.36
C PRO A 65 -7.90 21.53 -5.26
N TYR A 66 -6.94 20.98 -4.50
CA TYR A 66 -7.20 19.94 -3.52
C TYR A 66 -7.06 20.46 -2.09
N ASP A 67 -7.87 19.89 -1.18
CA ASP A 67 -7.84 20.16 0.26
C ASP A 67 -7.43 18.87 1.00
N GLU A 68 -6.16 18.80 1.40
CA GLU A 68 -5.48 17.59 1.85
C GLU A 68 -4.86 17.73 3.26
N PRO A 69 -5.70 17.81 4.33
CA PRO A 69 -5.18 17.87 5.70
C PRO A 69 -4.48 16.56 6.10
N SER A 70 -3.47 16.66 6.97
CA SER A 70 -2.74 15.51 7.52
C SER A 70 -3.11 15.20 8.99
N ASP A 71 -4.11 15.86 9.53
CA ASP A 71 -4.64 15.61 10.88
C ASP A 71 -6.04 14.98 10.80
N LEU A 72 -6.37 14.16 11.82
CA LEU A 72 -7.61 13.39 11.80
C LEU A 72 -8.88 14.25 11.85
N GLU A 73 -8.84 15.39 12.54
CA GLU A 73 -9.98 16.31 12.64
C GLU A 73 -10.25 16.94 11.28
N GLY A 74 -9.22 17.48 10.64
CA GLY A 74 -9.31 18.04 9.30
C GLY A 74 -9.80 17.03 8.25
N ILE A 75 -9.33 15.78 8.32
CA ILE A 75 -9.81 14.70 7.45
C ILE A 75 -11.30 14.44 7.66
N ARG A 76 -11.74 14.32 8.92
CA ARG A 76 -13.15 14.08 9.27
C ARG A 76 -14.08 15.21 8.87
N GLU A 77 -13.64 16.45 8.94
CA GLU A 77 -14.42 17.61 8.48
C GLU A 77 -14.63 17.61 6.97
N ARG A 78 -13.69 17.07 6.20
CA ARG A 78 -13.70 17.12 4.71
C ARG A 78 -14.19 15.85 4.04
N ARG A 79 -14.33 14.75 4.80
CA ARG A 79 -14.84 13.50 4.25
C ARG A 79 -16.32 13.60 3.89
N PRO A 80 -16.80 12.88 2.86
CA PRO A 80 -18.22 12.85 2.52
C PRO A 80 -19.03 12.07 3.56
N ASP A 81 -20.36 12.23 3.52
CA ASP A 81 -21.26 11.38 4.28
C ASP A 81 -21.14 9.92 3.85
N GLY A 82 -21.27 9.02 4.81
CA GLY A 82 -21.23 7.59 4.57
C GLY A 82 -21.58 6.78 5.83
N PRO A 83 -21.83 5.48 5.68
CA PRO A 83 -22.09 4.62 6.82
C PRO A 83 -20.80 4.48 7.66
N ARG A 84 -20.88 4.83 8.93
CA ARG A 84 -19.76 4.70 9.90
C ARG A 84 -19.79 3.37 10.65
N HIS A 85 -20.95 2.74 10.63
CA HIS A 85 -21.18 1.43 11.21
C HIS A 85 -22.20 0.66 10.36
N ILE A 86 -21.92 -0.59 10.08
CA ILE A 86 -22.76 -1.51 9.34
C ILE A 86 -22.97 -2.74 10.23
N ALA A 87 -24.22 -3.18 10.37
CA ALA A 87 -24.49 -4.39 11.15
C ALA A 87 -23.76 -5.62 10.58
N VAL A 88 -23.28 -6.46 11.48
CA VAL A 88 -22.56 -7.71 11.16
C VAL A 88 -23.48 -8.90 11.45
N PRO A 89 -24.36 -9.30 10.52
CA PRO A 89 -25.29 -10.39 10.72
C PRO A 89 -24.64 -11.77 10.40
N LEU A 90 -23.36 -11.93 10.73
CA LEU A 90 -22.56 -13.12 10.43
C LEU A 90 -22.42 -13.99 11.68
N SER A 91 -22.41 -15.30 11.50
CA SER A 91 -22.02 -16.26 12.52
C SER A 91 -20.51 -16.20 12.82
N ASP A 92 -20.09 -16.84 13.92
CA ASP A 92 -18.65 -16.94 14.22
C ASP A 92 -17.91 -17.73 13.13
N GLU A 93 -18.53 -18.78 12.57
CA GLU A 93 -17.96 -19.60 11.50
C GLU A 93 -17.76 -18.79 10.21
N GLU A 94 -18.74 -17.98 9.82
CA GLU A 94 -18.62 -17.10 8.65
C GLU A 94 -17.53 -16.03 8.85
N LEU A 95 -17.41 -15.49 10.05
CA LEU A 95 -16.34 -14.54 10.37
C LEU A 95 -14.97 -15.21 10.41
N ASP A 96 -14.88 -16.45 10.90
CA ASP A 96 -13.63 -17.23 10.92
C ASP A 96 -13.18 -17.51 9.47
N ASP A 97 -14.09 -17.98 8.60
CA ASP A 97 -13.81 -18.21 7.17
C ASP A 97 -13.38 -16.93 6.44
N LYS A 98 -14.10 -15.83 6.62
CA LYS A 98 -13.76 -14.55 6.00
C LYS A 98 -12.44 -13.96 6.52
N THR A 99 -12.14 -14.12 7.81
CA THR A 99 -10.87 -13.68 8.38
C THR A 99 -9.70 -14.48 7.83
N LEU A 100 -9.87 -15.80 7.71
CA LEU A 100 -8.89 -16.66 7.05
C LEU A 100 -8.74 -16.30 5.57
N GLY A 101 -9.85 -16.05 4.89
CA GLY A 101 -9.88 -15.63 3.48
C GLY A 101 -9.11 -14.32 3.24
N ALA A 102 -9.22 -13.36 4.15
CA ALA A 102 -8.48 -12.11 4.09
C ALA A 102 -6.95 -12.35 4.16
N TRP A 103 -6.48 -13.13 5.12
CA TRP A 103 -5.06 -13.46 5.27
C TRP A 103 -4.51 -14.30 4.11
N LEU A 104 -5.24 -15.33 3.69
CA LEU A 104 -4.85 -16.17 2.53
C LEU A 104 -4.83 -15.33 1.26
N GLY A 105 -5.87 -14.52 1.06
CA GLY A 105 -5.96 -13.64 -0.11
C GLY A 105 -4.82 -12.64 -0.18
N ARG A 106 -4.43 -12.04 0.96
CA ARG A 106 -3.27 -11.16 1.01
C ARG A 106 -1.99 -11.89 0.68
N ALA A 107 -1.75 -13.02 1.31
CA ALA A 107 -0.52 -13.81 1.10
C ALA A 107 -0.39 -14.29 -0.36
N ALA A 108 -1.47 -14.83 -0.95
CA ALA A 108 -1.44 -15.32 -2.33
C ALA A 108 -1.28 -14.19 -3.34
N GLY A 109 -1.96 -13.06 -3.15
CA GLY A 109 -1.84 -11.88 -4.01
C GLY A 109 -0.43 -11.28 -3.99
N CYS A 110 0.19 -11.16 -2.81
CA CYS A 110 1.58 -10.73 -2.65
C CYS A 110 2.54 -11.69 -3.38
N MET A 111 2.39 -12.99 -3.16
CA MET A 111 3.23 -14.01 -3.81
C MET A 111 3.11 -14.02 -5.34
N LEU A 112 1.94 -13.67 -5.89
CA LEU A 112 1.77 -13.53 -7.34
C LEU A 112 2.51 -12.31 -7.88
N GLY A 113 2.41 -11.17 -7.19
CA GLY A 113 2.99 -9.90 -7.66
C GLY A 113 4.50 -9.79 -7.48
N LYS A 114 5.05 -10.36 -6.40
CA LYS A 114 6.45 -10.22 -6.01
C LYS A 114 7.50 -10.56 -7.09
N PRO A 115 7.34 -11.58 -7.96
CA PRO A 115 8.32 -11.86 -9.01
C PRO A 115 8.45 -10.77 -10.06
N VAL A 116 7.46 -9.92 -10.22
CA VAL A 116 7.34 -8.88 -11.24
C VAL A 116 7.23 -7.47 -10.66
N GLU A 117 7.54 -7.30 -9.37
CA GLU A 117 7.57 -6.01 -8.68
C GLU A 117 8.39 -4.97 -9.45
N GLY A 118 7.81 -3.79 -9.62
CA GLY A 118 8.43 -2.69 -10.34
C GLY A 118 8.47 -2.84 -11.86
N TRP A 119 7.89 -3.91 -12.43
CA TRP A 119 7.81 -4.06 -13.86
C TRP A 119 6.68 -3.21 -14.46
N ARG A 120 6.90 -2.78 -15.70
CA ARG A 120 5.84 -2.15 -16.49
C ARG A 120 4.91 -3.21 -17.07
N LYS A 121 3.65 -2.84 -17.30
CA LYS A 121 2.62 -3.70 -17.91
C LYS A 121 3.12 -4.44 -19.15
N GLU A 122 3.79 -3.74 -20.08
CA GLU A 122 4.26 -4.31 -21.34
C GLU A 122 5.24 -5.47 -21.10
N LYS A 123 6.11 -5.35 -20.09
CA LYS A 123 7.05 -6.41 -19.74
C LYS A 123 6.36 -7.61 -19.11
N ILE A 124 5.28 -7.39 -18.37
CA ILE A 124 4.45 -8.46 -17.78
C ILE A 124 3.66 -9.14 -18.91
N ASP A 125 3.09 -8.40 -19.84
CA ASP A 125 2.41 -8.94 -21.02
C ASP A 125 3.37 -9.79 -21.88
N ASP A 126 4.60 -9.33 -22.11
CA ASP A 126 5.64 -10.10 -22.77
C ASP A 126 5.98 -11.41 -22.02
N LEU A 127 6.05 -11.37 -20.69
CA LEU A 127 6.24 -12.57 -19.87
C LEU A 127 5.06 -13.54 -20.01
N MET A 128 3.84 -13.02 -19.95
CA MET A 128 2.63 -13.85 -20.13
C MET A 128 2.62 -14.54 -21.51
N GLU A 129 3.00 -13.84 -22.56
CA GLU A 129 3.11 -14.43 -23.90
C GLU A 129 4.19 -15.54 -23.96
N VAL A 130 5.37 -15.30 -23.39
CA VAL A 130 6.44 -16.31 -23.26
C VAL A 130 5.97 -17.56 -22.48
N CYS A 131 5.14 -17.35 -21.47
CA CYS A 131 4.55 -18.42 -20.66
C CYS A 131 3.30 -19.07 -21.27
N GLY A 132 2.83 -18.57 -22.42
CA GLY A 132 1.59 -19.05 -23.07
C GLY A 132 0.32 -18.75 -22.26
N LEU A 133 0.30 -17.66 -21.50
CA LEU A 133 -0.81 -17.25 -20.65
C LEU A 133 -1.65 -16.18 -21.37
N GLU A 134 -2.91 -16.48 -21.65
CA GLU A 134 -3.88 -15.48 -22.15
C GLU A 134 -4.40 -14.59 -20.99
N LYS A 135 -4.46 -15.15 -19.77
CA LYS A 135 -4.90 -14.48 -18.56
C LYS A 135 -4.01 -14.90 -17.40
N LEU A 136 -3.79 -13.99 -16.47
CA LEU A 136 -3.05 -14.28 -15.25
C LEU A 136 -4.02 -14.83 -14.19
N THR A 137 -4.26 -16.14 -14.23
CA THR A 137 -5.21 -16.84 -13.34
C THR A 137 -4.55 -17.92 -12.48
N ASP A 138 -3.21 -17.93 -12.42
CA ASP A 138 -2.39 -18.80 -11.58
C ASP A 138 -1.03 -18.13 -11.38
N TYR A 139 -0.23 -18.62 -10.45
CA TYR A 139 1.16 -18.18 -10.28
C TYR A 139 1.95 -18.31 -11.58
N PHE A 140 2.88 -17.39 -11.82
CA PHE A 140 3.72 -17.46 -13.02
C PHE A 140 4.46 -18.78 -13.09
N PRO A 141 4.39 -19.53 -14.20
CA PRO A 141 5.24 -20.70 -14.39
C PRO A 141 6.69 -20.27 -14.64
N PRO A 142 7.68 -21.13 -14.40
CA PRO A 142 9.03 -20.90 -14.87
C PRO A 142 9.00 -20.67 -16.39
N PRO A 143 9.55 -19.54 -16.91
CA PRO A 143 9.55 -19.27 -18.33
C PRO A 143 10.44 -20.31 -19.07
N ALA A 144 9.98 -20.77 -20.21
CA ALA A 144 10.82 -21.51 -21.12
C ALA A 144 11.93 -20.60 -21.68
N GLU A 145 12.99 -21.20 -22.24
CA GLU A 145 13.98 -20.42 -23.02
C GLU A 145 13.26 -19.56 -24.07
N ASN A 146 13.57 -18.27 -24.08
CA ASN A 146 12.87 -17.33 -24.93
C ASN A 146 13.84 -16.34 -25.60
N ASN A 147 13.46 -15.86 -26.77
CA ASN A 147 14.23 -14.89 -27.56
C ASN A 147 14.03 -13.42 -27.09
N ARG A 148 13.19 -13.17 -26.08
CA ARG A 148 12.94 -11.83 -25.53
C ARG A 148 13.89 -11.48 -24.39
N GLY A 149 14.69 -12.43 -23.92
CA GLY A 149 15.62 -12.23 -22.80
C GLY A 149 14.92 -11.95 -21.47
N ILE A 150 13.67 -12.43 -21.30
CA ILE A 150 12.93 -12.30 -20.06
C ILE A 150 13.36 -13.41 -19.12
N GLU A 151 14.03 -13.02 -18.04
CA GLU A 151 14.52 -13.91 -17.00
C GLU A 151 14.06 -13.43 -15.64
N PHE A 152 13.77 -14.38 -14.76
CA PHE A 152 13.56 -14.09 -13.36
C PHE A 152 14.88 -14.14 -12.59
N PRO A 153 15.12 -13.24 -11.62
CA PRO A 153 16.24 -13.36 -10.71
C PRO A 153 16.22 -14.71 -9.98
N ALA A 154 17.36 -15.28 -9.70
CA ALA A 154 17.45 -16.59 -9.04
C ALA A 154 16.69 -16.67 -7.71
N TRP A 155 16.61 -15.56 -6.96
CA TRP A 155 15.85 -15.48 -5.71
C TRP A 155 14.35 -15.64 -5.89
N SER A 156 13.80 -15.28 -7.06
CA SER A 156 12.36 -15.33 -7.33
C SER A 156 11.87 -16.68 -7.82
N MET A 157 12.75 -17.62 -8.14
CA MET A 157 12.38 -18.97 -8.58
C MET A 157 11.42 -19.67 -7.61
N LYS A 158 11.63 -19.48 -6.30
CA LYS A 158 10.75 -20.02 -5.24
C LYS A 158 9.36 -19.41 -5.19
N LEU A 159 9.07 -18.37 -6.00
CA LEU A 159 7.78 -17.69 -6.11
C LEU A 159 6.99 -18.16 -7.33
N LEU A 160 7.57 -19.05 -8.14
CA LEU A 160 6.96 -19.51 -9.39
C LEU A 160 6.16 -20.78 -9.16
N ARG A 161 5.17 -20.98 -9.99
CA ARG A 161 4.28 -22.16 -9.96
C ARG A 161 5.09 -23.47 -9.92
N GLY A 162 4.75 -24.33 -8.98
CA GLY A 162 5.42 -25.61 -8.74
C GLY A 162 6.69 -25.51 -7.88
N HIS A 163 7.13 -24.32 -7.48
CA HIS A 163 8.27 -24.10 -6.61
C HIS A 163 7.92 -23.39 -5.29
N ILE A 164 6.68 -22.96 -5.12
CA ILE A 164 6.21 -22.31 -3.89
C ILE A 164 6.09 -23.37 -2.79
N GLU A 165 6.71 -23.13 -1.64
CA GLU A 165 6.70 -24.01 -0.46
C GLU A 165 6.33 -23.26 0.81
N GLY A 166 5.44 -22.28 0.71
CA GLY A 166 5.02 -21.37 1.77
C GLY A 166 5.09 -19.92 1.33
N GLY A 167 4.38 -19.03 2.00
CA GLY A 167 4.47 -17.58 1.80
C GLY A 167 5.87 -17.11 2.18
N VAL A 168 6.59 -16.50 1.24
CA VAL A 168 7.89 -15.91 1.55
C VAL A 168 7.70 -14.59 2.28
N ARG A 169 8.72 -14.18 3.02
CA ARG A 169 8.75 -12.88 3.70
C ARG A 169 8.58 -11.74 2.69
N ASP A 170 7.73 -10.81 3.07
CA ASP A 170 7.52 -9.54 2.41
C ASP A 170 7.17 -8.45 3.40
N ASP A 171 7.47 -7.17 3.11
CA ASP A 171 7.04 -6.07 3.99
C ASP A 171 5.54 -5.86 3.94
N ASP A 172 4.87 -6.13 2.84
CA ASP A 172 3.41 -6.15 2.75
C ASP A 172 2.76 -7.05 3.80
N THR A 173 3.35 -8.20 4.05
CA THR A 173 2.85 -9.14 5.06
C THR A 173 3.42 -8.87 6.45
N ASP A 174 4.67 -8.43 6.57
CA ASP A 174 5.29 -8.03 7.83
C ASP A 174 4.46 -6.94 8.53
N TYR A 175 4.05 -5.89 7.79
CA TYR A 175 3.28 -4.80 8.37
C TYR A 175 1.86 -5.20 8.77
N THR A 176 1.24 -6.14 8.07
CA THR A 176 -0.05 -6.71 8.53
C THR A 176 0.11 -7.42 9.87
N ILE A 177 1.20 -8.19 10.06
CA ILE A 177 1.55 -8.82 11.33
C ILE A 177 1.85 -7.77 12.40
N VAL A 178 2.58 -6.70 12.06
CA VAL A 178 2.86 -5.58 12.97
C VAL A 178 1.57 -4.93 13.46
N GLY A 179 0.62 -4.63 12.56
CA GLY A 179 -0.69 -4.06 12.92
C GLY A 179 -1.46 -4.94 13.91
N LEU A 180 -1.52 -6.25 13.64
CA LEU A 180 -2.12 -7.23 14.57
C LEU A 180 -1.42 -7.21 15.93
N ARG A 181 -0.09 -7.24 15.96
CA ARG A 181 0.71 -7.22 17.20
C ARG A 181 0.51 -5.95 18.02
N ILE A 182 0.39 -4.80 17.36
CA ILE A 182 0.11 -3.52 18.02
C ILE A 182 -1.27 -3.57 18.71
N LEU A 183 -2.27 -4.12 18.01
CA LEU A 183 -3.61 -4.30 18.59
C LEU A 183 -3.62 -5.29 19.76
N GLU A 184 -2.91 -6.41 19.67
CA GLU A 184 -2.78 -7.37 20.77
C GLU A 184 -2.09 -6.77 22.00
N GLN A 185 -1.08 -5.94 21.80
CA GLN A 185 -0.28 -5.39 22.89
C GLN A 185 -0.93 -4.16 23.55
N HIS A 186 -1.57 -3.30 22.76
CA HIS A 186 -2.02 -1.99 23.21
C HIS A 186 -3.54 -1.78 23.08
N GLY A 187 -4.26 -2.75 22.48
CA GLY A 187 -5.66 -2.59 22.13
C GLY A 187 -5.89 -1.45 21.14
N ARG A 188 -7.13 -1.06 20.92
CA ARG A 188 -7.53 -0.02 19.96
C ARG A 188 -7.13 1.40 20.38
N GLY A 189 -6.74 1.57 21.66
CA GLY A 189 -6.29 2.84 22.23
C GLY A 189 -4.84 3.23 21.91
N PHE A 190 -4.11 2.44 21.14
CA PHE A 190 -2.72 2.72 20.80
C PHE A 190 -2.51 4.11 20.18
N THR A 191 -1.30 4.62 20.32
CA THR A 191 -0.89 5.94 19.84
C THR A 191 0.16 5.82 18.74
N PRO A 192 0.33 6.83 17.86
CA PRO A 192 1.42 6.85 16.87
C PRO A 192 2.80 6.67 17.50
N ARG A 193 3.00 7.15 18.72
CA ARG A 193 4.24 6.96 19.47
C ARG A 193 4.52 5.49 19.76
N GLN A 194 3.51 4.73 20.19
CA GLN A 194 3.63 3.30 20.45
C GLN A 194 3.90 2.50 19.18
N VAL A 195 3.34 2.91 18.02
CA VAL A 195 3.69 2.32 16.72
C VAL A 195 5.19 2.50 16.43
N ALA A 196 5.71 3.72 16.57
CA ALA A 196 7.13 4.00 16.36
C ALA A 196 8.03 3.21 17.31
N GLU A 197 7.68 3.11 18.58
CA GLU A 197 8.39 2.32 19.60
C GLU A 197 8.34 0.82 19.28
N PHE A 198 7.20 0.32 18.80
CA PHE A 198 7.05 -1.07 18.35
C PHE A 198 7.97 -1.38 17.17
N TRP A 199 8.02 -0.51 16.14
CA TRP A 199 8.94 -0.69 15.02
C TRP A 199 10.38 -0.76 15.47
N MET A 200 10.82 0.17 16.33
CA MET A 200 12.20 0.18 16.84
C MET A 200 12.57 -1.08 17.62
N ALA A 201 11.60 -1.71 18.27
CA ALA A 201 11.81 -2.91 19.07
C ALA A 201 11.72 -4.22 18.24
N HIS A 202 10.93 -4.25 17.16
CA HIS A 202 10.56 -5.50 16.51
C HIS A 202 10.86 -5.56 15.01
N LEU A 203 11.09 -4.43 14.32
CA LEU A 203 11.43 -4.41 12.90
C LEU A 203 12.93 -4.09 12.72
N PRO A 204 13.69 -4.92 11.99
CA PRO A 204 15.05 -4.56 11.62
C PRO A 204 15.04 -3.36 10.66
N TYR A 205 15.83 -2.33 10.96
CA TYR A 205 15.97 -1.13 10.10
C TYR A 205 16.26 -1.47 8.64
N ALA A 206 17.08 -2.49 8.38
CA ALA A 206 17.43 -2.91 7.03
C ALA A 206 16.23 -3.45 6.22
N CYS A 207 15.15 -3.83 6.90
CA CYS A 207 13.93 -4.37 6.31
C CYS A 207 12.80 -3.34 6.19
N THR A 208 13.10 -2.05 6.41
CA THR A 208 12.19 -0.93 6.14
C THR A 208 12.64 -0.22 4.87
N TYR A 209 11.70 0.40 4.15
CA TYR A 209 11.97 1.04 2.87
C TYR A 209 11.44 2.48 2.86
N THR A 210 11.83 3.27 1.91
CA THR A 210 11.31 4.59 1.57
C THR A 210 10.86 5.44 2.77
N ALA A 211 9.58 5.75 2.90
CA ALA A 211 9.03 6.59 3.96
C ALA A 211 9.21 6.01 5.36
N GLU A 212 9.05 4.70 5.50
CA GLU A 212 9.22 3.97 6.75
C GLU A 212 10.67 4.02 7.24
N ARG A 213 11.62 3.82 6.33
CA ARG A 213 13.06 3.90 6.66
C ARG A 213 13.44 5.31 7.10
N VAL A 214 12.88 6.34 6.45
CA VAL A 214 13.10 7.72 6.86
C VAL A 214 12.49 7.99 8.22
N ALA A 215 11.25 7.58 8.46
CA ALA A 215 10.60 7.74 9.76
C ALA A 215 11.36 6.99 10.86
N TYR A 216 11.80 5.76 10.62
CA TYR A 216 12.61 5.00 11.57
C TYR A 216 13.93 5.71 11.93
N ARG A 217 14.63 6.25 10.92
CA ARG A 217 15.81 7.10 11.15
C ARG A 217 15.46 8.32 11.99
N ASN A 218 14.31 8.93 11.74
CA ASN A 218 13.85 10.09 12.49
C ASN A 218 13.57 9.72 13.96
N PHE A 219 12.93 8.59 14.24
CA PHE A 219 12.75 8.09 15.62
C PHE A 219 14.09 7.90 16.34
N ALA A 220 15.07 7.27 15.67
CA ALA A 220 16.41 7.05 16.23
C ALA A 220 17.14 8.39 16.53
N ASN A 221 16.77 9.47 15.86
CA ASN A 221 17.27 10.82 16.11
C ASN A 221 16.38 11.64 17.07
N GLY A 222 15.39 11.04 17.70
CA GLY A 222 14.51 11.71 18.66
C GLY A 222 13.39 12.54 18.02
N ILE A 223 13.17 12.41 16.72
CA ILE A 223 12.06 13.05 16.00
C ILE A 223 10.91 12.07 15.92
N TRP A 224 9.84 12.37 16.64
CA TRP A 224 8.69 11.49 16.84
C TRP A 224 7.48 11.89 16.00
N PRO A 225 6.46 11.01 15.84
CA PRO A 225 5.22 11.36 15.17
C PRO A 225 4.52 12.59 15.81
N PRO A 226 3.92 13.46 14.98
CA PRO A 226 3.79 13.39 13.52
C PRO A 226 4.99 13.95 12.76
N GLN A 227 5.95 14.60 13.40
CA GLN A 227 7.11 15.26 12.74
C GLN A 227 8.01 14.26 12.00
N SER A 228 8.06 13.01 12.45
CA SER A 228 8.82 11.94 11.79
C SER A 228 8.38 11.64 10.38
N ALA A 229 7.09 11.84 10.06
CA ALA A 229 6.53 11.65 8.74
C ALA A 229 6.99 12.73 7.74
N MET A 230 7.29 13.92 8.23
CA MET A 230 7.60 15.10 7.40
C MET A 230 9.10 15.36 7.29
N HIS A 231 9.86 15.14 8.38
CA HIS A 231 11.26 15.56 8.45
C HIS A 231 12.11 14.80 7.44
N ARG A 232 12.51 15.50 6.36
CA ARG A 232 13.33 14.97 5.27
C ARG A 232 12.80 13.65 4.73
N ASN A 233 11.50 13.59 4.47
CA ASN A 233 10.81 12.42 3.96
C ASN A 233 10.14 12.71 2.61
N PRO A 234 10.87 12.61 1.50
CA PRO A 234 10.33 12.85 0.16
C PRO A 234 9.38 11.74 -0.32
N TYR A 235 9.27 10.65 0.44
CA TYR A 235 8.43 9.48 0.12
C TYR A 235 7.10 9.48 0.89
N ARG A 236 6.74 10.60 1.53
CA ARG A 236 5.63 10.70 2.48
C ARG A 236 4.22 10.46 1.91
N GLU A 237 4.07 10.38 0.58
CA GLU A 237 2.82 10.00 -0.08
C GLU A 237 2.95 8.69 -0.90
N TRP A 238 4.04 7.92 -0.68
CA TRP A 238 4.21 6.64 -1.33
C TRP A 238 3.39 5.54 -0.63
N ILE A 239 3.29 4.36 -1.25
CA ILE A 239 2.34 3.29 -0.89
C ILE A 239 2.58 2.66 0.49
N GLY A 240 3.72 2.90 1.11
CA GLY A 240 4.12 2.21 2.34
C GLY A 240 3.14 2.29 3.50
N ALA A 241 2.28 3.33 3.60
CA ALA A 241 1.19 3.33 4.55
C ALA A 241 0.05 2.41 4.11
N GLN A 242 -0.36 2.47 2.85
CA GLN A 242 -1.47 1.66 2.32
C GLN A 242 -1.28 0.15 2.57
N ILE A 243 -0.05 -0.37 2.47
CA ILE A 243 0.25 -1.79 2.72
C ILE A 243 0.06 -2.22 4.18
N ARG A 244 -0.06 -1.29 5.12
CA ARG A 244 -0.18 -1.56 6.55
C ARG A 244 -1.61 -1.63 7.06
N ALA A 245 -2.58 -1.25 6.24
CA ALA A 245 -3.99 -1.11 6.56
C ALA A 245 -4.67 -2.36 7.12
N ASP A 246 -4.21 -3.53 6.71
CA ASP A 246 -4.96 -4.78 6.77
C ASP A 246 -5.24 -5.23 8.20
N GLY A 247 -4.25 -5.22 9.07
CA GLY A 247 -4.43 -5.58 10.48
C GLY A 247 -5.51 -4.75 11.17
N PHE A 248 -5.61 -3.46 10.82
CA PHE A 248 -6.60 -2.54 11.39
C PHE A 248 -7.99 -2.75 10.76
N GLY A 249 -8.05 -2.97 9.45
CA GLY A 249 -9.29 -3.30 8.75
C GLY A 249 -9.89 -4.62 9.23
N TYR A 250 -9.07 -5.66 9.35
CA TYR A 250 -9.50 -6.98 9.84
C TYR A 250 -10.06 -6.93 11.26
N ALA A 251 -9.51 -6.08 12.11
CA ALA A 251 -9.97 -5.94 13.49
C ALA A 251 -11.37 -5.31 13.63
N CYS A 252 -11.91 -4.70 12.55
CA CYS A 252 -13.10 -3.84 12.63
C CYS A 252 -14.23 -4.26 11.67
N PRO A 253 -14.70 -5.53 11.61
CA PRO A 253 -15.81 -5.91 10.73
C PRO A 253 -17.02 -4.99 10.89
N GLY A 254 -17.49 -4.40 9.78
CA GLY A 254 -18.65 -3.48 9.76
C GLY A 254 -18.40 -2.10 10.37
N ARG A 255 -17.16 -1.74 10.75
CA ARG A 255 -16.83 -0.47 11.42
C ARG A 255 -15.78 0.33 10.63
N PRO A 256 -16.13 0.86 9.42
CA PRO A 256 -15.17 1.54 8.56
C PRO A 256 -14.53 2.78 9.19
N GLU A 257 -15.27 3.58 9.94
CA GLU A 257 -14.72 4.76 10.64
C GLU A 257 -13.68 4.38 11.69
N GLU A 258 -13.92 3.32 12.45
CA GLU A 258 -12.97 2.84 13.46
C GLU A 258 -11.70 2.30 12.79
N ALA A 259 -11.84 1.48 11.74
CA ALA A 259 -10.72 0.96 10.97
C ALA A 259 -9.85 2.09 10.39
N ALA A 260 -10.49 3.08 9.75
CA ALA A 260 -9.79 4.26 9.23
C ALA A 260 -9.10 5.08 10.33
N GLY A 261 -9.73 5.19 11.51
CA GLY A 261 -9.12 5.88 12.66
C GLY A 261 -7.91 5.15 13.24
N LEU A 262 -7.89 3.82 13.24
CA LEU A 262 -6.72 3.02 13.63
C LEU A 262 -5.61 3.14 12.59
N ALA A 263 -5.94 3.02 11.30
CA ALA A 263 -5.03 3.22 10.17
C ALA A 263 -4.39 4.61 10.19
N PHE A 264 -5.16 5.67 10.47
CA PHE A 264 -4.61 7.02 10.64
C PHE A 264 -3.49 7.08 11.69
N LYS A 265 -3.67 6.42 12.83
CA LYS A 265 -2.65 6.42 13.90
C LYS A 265 -1.36 5.74 13.46
N ASP A 266 -1.46 4.70 12.65
CA ASP A 266 -0.30 4.01 12.07
C ASP A 266 0.31 4.83 10.92
N ALA A 267 -0.47 5.25 9.94
CA ALA A 267 0.00 6.02 8.79
C ALA A 267 0.78 7.27 9.18
N SER A 268 0.27 8.01 10.17
CA SER A 268 0.83 9.31 10.61
C SER A 268 2.24 9.23 11.19
N VAL A 269 2.80 8.05 11.41
CA VAL A 269 4.19 7.91 11.87
C VAL A 269 5.20 8.16 10.75
N SER A 270 4.82 7.94 9.50
CA SER A 270 5.69 7.94 8.33
C SER A 270 5.14 8.67 7.10
N HIS A 271 3.83 8.94 7.04
CA HIS A 271 3.15 9.49 5.88
C HIS A 271 2.29 10.71 6.21
N VAL A 272 1.91 11.44 5.15
CA VAL A 272 1.02 12.60 5.20
C VAL A 272 0.02 12.55 4.05
N LYS A 273 -1.03 13.36 4.07
CA LYS A 273 -1.98 13.57 2.95
C LYS A 273 -2.41 12.23 2.32
N ASN A 274 -2.23 12.06 0.99
CA ASN A 274 -2.68 10.87 0.26
C ASN A 274 -2.01 9.56 0.72
N GLY A 275 -0.81 9.62 1.30
CA GLY A 275 -0.21 8.46 1.97
C GLY A 275 -1.05 7.98 3.15
N ILE A 276 -1.50 8.89 4.03
CA ILE A 276 -2.44 8.58 5.12
C ILE A 276 -3.79 8.09 4.55
N TYR A 277 -4.32 8.79 3.55
CA TYR A 277 -5.63 8.46 2.99
C TYR A 277 -5.67 7.08 2.33
N GLY A 278 -4.57 6.63 1.71
CA GLY A 278 -4.45 5.29 1.15
C GLY A 278 -4.65 4.20 2.21
N GLU A 279 -3.99 4.32 3.36
CA GLU A 279 -4.17 3.38 4.47
C GLU A 279 -5.58 3.44 5.05
N MET A 280 -6.12 4.63 5.30
CA MET A 280 -7.49 4.82 5.81
C MET A 280 -8.53 4.23 4.87
N TRP A 281 -8.40 4.44 3.55
CA TRP A 281 -9.29 3.92 2.53
C TRP A 281 -9.28 2.39 2.49
N VAL A 282 -8.11 1.77 2.47
CA VAL A 282 -7.98 0.30 2.45
C VAL A 282 -8.50 -0.31 3.74
N ALA A 283 -8.17 0.24 4.91
CA ALA A 283 -8.68 -0.26 6.19
C ALA A 283 -10.22 -0.19 6.27
N ALA A 284 -10.80 0.92 5.79
CA ALA A 284 -12.25 1.08 5.72
C ALA A 284 -12.90 0.09 4.74
N MET A 285 -12.29 -0.12 3.55
CA MET A 285 -12.76 -1.14 2.60
C MET A 285 -12.76 -2.53 3.22
N LEU A 286 -11.69 -2.90 3.91
CA LEU A 286 -11.57 -4.20 4.58
C LEU A 286 -12.64 -4.39 5.65
N ALA A 287 -12.87 -3.38 6.49
CA ALA A 287 -13.94 -3.45 7.48
C ALA A 287 -15.32 -3.68 6.86
N VAL A 288 -15.58 -3.09 5.68
CA VAL A 288 -16.83 -3.26 4.93
C VAL A 288 -16.89 -4.60 4.18
N ALA A 289 -15.74 -5.09 3.69
CA ALA A 289 -15.64 -6.32 2.92
C ALA A 289 -16.19 -7.56 3.68
N PHE A 290 -16.05 -7.59 4.99
CA PHE A 290 -16.64 -8.66 5.82
C PHE A 290 -18.17 -8.76 5.72
N VAL A 291 -18.85 -7.63 5.48
CA VAL A 291 -20.32 -7.51 5.60
C VAL A 291 -21.01 -7.08 4.31
N ALA A 292 -20.27 -6.87 3.25
CA ALA A 292 -20.81 -6.47 1.96
C ALA A 292 -20.54 -7.53 0.89
N ASP A 293 -21.42 -7.60 -0.08
CA ASP A 293 -21.36 -8.50 -1.24
C ASP A 293 -21.19 -7.74 -2.57
N ASP A 294 -21.10 -6.42 -2.51
CA ASP A 294 -20.93 -5.51 -3.65
C ASP A 294 -19.60 -4.76 -3.57
N VAL A 295 -18.70 -5.05 -4.50
CA VAL A 295 -17.37 -4.43 -4.60
C VAL A 295 -17.47 -2.91 -4.77
N GLN A 296 -18.39 -2.41 -5.60
CA GLN A 296 -18.57 -0.97 -5.79
C GLN A 296 -18.92 -0.27 -4.46
N LYS A 297 -19.79 -0.92 -3.68
CA LYS A 297 -20.17 -0.43 -2.35
C LYS A 297 -18.98 -0.40 -1.40
N VAL A 298 -18.14 -1.44 -1.41
CA VAL A 298 -16.92 -1.51 -0.60
C VAL A 298 -15.98 -0.34 -0.93
N VAL A 299 -15.67 -0.14 -2.22
CA VAL A 299 -14.80 0.95 -2.69
C VAL A 299 -15.36 2.33 -2.31
N ARG A 300 -16.67 2.57 -2.51
CA ARG A 300 -17.32 3.86 -2.21
C ARG A 300 -17.40 4.14 -0.71
N ILE A 301 -17.63 3.14 0.13
CA ILE A 301 -17.64 3.34 1.58
C ILE A 301 -16.23 3.65 2.07
N GLY A 302 -15.20 3.00 1.52
CA GLY A 302 -13.82 3.40 1.80
C GLY A 302 -13.57 4.88 1.53
N LEU A 303 -14.02 5.40 0.39
CA LEU A 303 -13.92 6.82 0.04
C LEU A 303 -14.64 7.75 1.02
N SER A 304 -15.65 7.26 1.73
CA SER A 304 -16.34 8.08 2.73
C SER A 304 -15.53 8.35 4.00
N GLU A 305 -14.35 7.74 4.16
CA GLU A 305 -13.47 7.94 5.32
C GLU A 305 -12.28 8.85 5.03
N ILE A 306 -12.12 9.34 3.80
CA ILE A 306 -11.05 10.25 3.38
C ILE A 306 -11.62 11.57 2.83
N PRO A 307 -10.82 12.66 2.72
CA PRO A 307 -11.31 13.92 2.18
C PRO A 307 -11.85 13.77 0.76
N ARG A 308 -13.00 14.41 0.49
CA ARG A 308 -13.66 14.32 -0.84
C ARG A 308 -12.87 15.01 -1.96
N GLU A 309 -12.16 16.08 -1.61
CA GLU A 309 -11.41 16.93 -2.54
C GLU A 309 -9.90 16.67 -2.41
N CYS A 310 -9.49 15.39 -2.38
CA CYS A 310 -8.10 14.98 -2.42
C CYS A 310 -7.79 14.23 -3.72
N ARG A 311 -6.51 14.23 -4.12
CA ARG A 311 -6.03 13.56 -5.35
C ARG A 311 -6.36 12.06 -5.38
N LEU A 312 -6.28 11.38 -4.24
CA LEU A 312 -6.62 9.95 -4.14
C LEU A 312 -8.10 9.69 -4.40
N ALA A 313 -8.99 10.50 -3.80
CA ALA A 313 -10.44 10.36 -4.02
C ALA A 313 -10.79 10.60 -5.49
N GLU A 314 -10.21 11.63 -6.11
CA GLU A 314 -10.40 11.91 -7.55
C GLU A 314 -9.98 10.70 -8.40
N ALA A 315 -8.80 10.11 -8.13
CA ALA A 315 -8.31 8.98 -8.90
C ALA A 315 -9.24 7.76 -8.79
N ILE A 316 -9.70 7.42 -7.59
CA ILE A 316 -10.60 6.28 -7.37
C ILE A 316 -12.00 6.55 -7.97
N LEU A 317 -12.51 7.77 -7.84
CA LEU A 317 -13.79 8.16 -8.47
C LEU A 317 -13.71 8.11 -9.99
N GLN A 318 -12.57 8.46 -10.58
CA GLN A 318 -12.34 8.34 -12.02
C GLN A 318 -12.35 6.87 -12.48
N VAL A 319 -11.75 5.96 -11.71
CA VAL A 319 -11.81 4.51 -11.99
C VAL A 319 -13.25 3.98 -11.92
N LEU A 320 -14.01 4.41 -10.93
CA LEU A 320 -15.45 4.09 -10.81
C LEU A 320 -16.25 4.61 -12.02
N ALA A 321 -15.96 5.83 -12.49
CA ALA A 321 -16.61 6.41 -13.67
C ALA A 321 -16.31 5.60 -14.94
N TRP A 322 -15.07 5.18 -15.16
CA TRP A 322 -14.72 4.31 -16.31
C TRP A 322 -15.46 2.95 -16.25
N ARG A 323 -15.68 2.40 -15.05
CA ARG A 323 -16.49 1.19 -14.90
C ARG A 323 -17.95 1.44 -15.28
N GLU A 324 -18.53 2.55 -14.85
CA GLU A 324 -19.91 2.95 -15.19
C GLU A 324 -20.09 3.27 -16.69
N GLU A 325 -19.06 3.81 -17.33
CA GLU A 325 -18.99 4.01 -18.79
C GLU A 325 -18.90 2.70 -19.59
N GLY A 326 -18.71 1.56 -18.92
CA GLY A 326 -18.59 0.26 -19.57
C GLY A 326 -17.24 0.00 -20.25
N ARG A 327 -16.17 0.72 -19.83
CA ARG A 327 -14.81 0.47 -20.32
C ARG A 327 -14.38 -0.96 -19.98
N SER A 328 -13.60 -1.56 -20.87
CA SER A 328 -12.94 -2.85 -20.61
C SER A 328 -11.84 -2.73 -19.53
N ALA A 329 -11.41 -3.86 -18.96
CA ALA A 329 -10.29 -3.88 -18.01
C ALA A 329 -9.00 -3.34 -18.66
N GLU A 330 -8.75 -3.67 -19.91
CA GLU A 330 -7.58 -3.19 -20.66
C GLU A 330 -7.57 -1.67 -20.80
N GLU A 331 -8.70 -1.10 -21.25
CA GLU A 331 -8.85 0.36 -21.34
C GLU A 331 -8.71 1.03 -19.98
N ALA A 332 -9.18 0.41 -18.89
CA ALA A 332 -9.05 0.95 -17.55
C ALA A 332 -7.59 0.96 -17.09
N ILE A 333 -6.83 -0.13 -17.32
CA ILE A 333 -5.39 -0.19 -17.01
C ILE A 333 -4.65 0.91 -17.81
N ASP A 334 -4.85 0.97 -19.11
CA ASP A 334 -4.18 1.95 -19.97
C ASP A 334 -4.51 3.39 -19.56
N ASN A 335 -5.77 3.66 -19.21
CA ASN A 335 -6.20 4.96 -18.70
C ASN A 335 -5.51 5.33 -17.38
N ILE A 336 -5.39 4.38 -16.43
CA ILE A 336 -4.68 4.59 -15.16
C ILE A 336 -3.21 4.94 -15.43
N LEU A 337 -2.53 4.14 -16.24
CA LEU A 337 -1.11 4.32 -16.55
C LEU A 337 -0.85 5.63 -17.32
N ASN A 338 -1.75 6.04 -18.22
CA ASN A 338 -1.64 7.30 -18.95
C ASN A 338 -1.95 8.52 -18.07
N THR A 339 -2.95 8.44 -17.18
CA THR A 339 -3.39 9.57 -16.37
C THR A 339 -2.48 9.79 -15.17
N TYR A 340 -2.09 8.70 -14.49
CA TYR A 340 -1.33 8.74 -13.23
C TYR A 340 0.11 8.24 -13.38
N GLY A 341 0.59 8.01 -14.60
CA GLY A 341 1.94 7.51 -14.87
C GLY A 341 3.08 8.51 -14.62
N THR A 342 2.76 9.77 -14.31
CA THR A 342 3.74 10.79 -13.86
C THR A 342 4.19 10.59 -12.42
N TYR A 343 3.35 9.95 -11.59
CA TYR A 343 3.73 9.54 -10.25
C TYR A 343 4.79 8.43 -10.27
N HIS A 344 5.56 8.34 -9.19
CA HIS A 344 6.50 7.22 -9.05
C HIS A 344 5.76 5.87 -9.05
N GLY A 345 6.41 4.80 -9.54
CA GLY A 345 5.80 3.46 -9.63
C GLY A 345 5.26 2.90 -8.31
N VAL A 346 5.76 3.36 -7.16
CA VAL A 346 5.29 3.00 -5.82
C VAL A 346 4.57 4.16 -5.10
N HIS A 347 3.98 5.10 -5.84
CA HIS A 347 3.14 6.15 -5.25
C HIS A 347 1.77 5.61 -4.88
N THR A 348 1.15 6.15 -3.81
CA THR A 348 -0.15 5.68 -3.33
C THR A 348 -1.25 5.84 -4.38
N ILE A 349 -1.31 6.97 -5.10
CA ILE A 349 -2.45 7.32 -5.97
C ILE A 349 -2.62 6.36 -7.15
N ASN A 350 -1.55 6.12 -7.93
CA ASN A 350 -1.62 5.22 -9.09
C ASN A 350 -1.85 3.76 -8.68
N ASN A 351 -1.25 3.31 -7.58
CA ASN A 351 -1.43 1.95 -7.09
C ASN A 351 -2.82 1.74 -6.47
N ALA A 352 -3.36 2.70 -5.73
CA ALA A 352 -4.75 2.63 -5.26
C ALA A 352 -5.77 2.58 -6.42
N ALA A 353 -5.51 3.32 -7.51
CA ALA A 353 -6.33 3.23 -8.72
C ALA A 353 -6.27 1.83 -9.34
N ILE A 354 -5.10 1.18 -9.36
CA ILE A 354 -4.94 -0.22 -9.82
C ILE A 354 -5.68 -1.19 -8.91
N VAL A 355 -5.58 -1.05 -7.60
CA VAL A 355 -6.33 -1.88 -6.64
C VAL A 355 -7.85 -1.74 -6.87
N ALA A 356 -8.36 -0.51 -6.98
CA ALA A 356 -9.77 -0.26 -7.28
C ALA A 356 -10.19 -0.90 -8.62
N MET A 357 -9.36 -0.77 -9.65
CA MET A 357 -9.60 -1.39 -10.96
C MET A 357 -9.63 -2.93 -10.83
N GLY A 358 -8.65 -3.56 -10.21
CA GLY A 358 -8.61 -5.01 -10.02
C GLY A 358 -9.86 -5.53 -9.33
N LEU A 359 -10.31 -4.87 -8.26
CA LEU A 359 -11.53 -5.20 -7.53
C LEU A 359 -12.78 -5.04 -8.41
N LEU A 360 -12.93 -3.91 -9.12
CA LEU A 360 -14.14 -3.58 -9.90
C LEU A 360 -14.29 -4.45 -11.16
N TRP A 361 -13.22 -4.77 -11.86
CA TRP A 361 -13.25 -5.63 -13.06
C TRP A 361 -12.99 -7.10 -12.76
N GLY A 362 -12.60 -7.43 -11.53
CA GLY A 362 -12.45 -8.80 -11.05
C GLY A 362 -13.78 -9.55 -10.93
N GLU A 363 -14.93 -8.85 -10.85
CA GLU A 363 -16.29 -9.45 -10.83
C GLU A 363 -16.48 -10.46 -9.71
N ARG A 364 -15.82 -10.23 -8.57
CA ARG A 364 -15.79 -11.14 -7.40
C ARG A 364 -15.14 -12.52 -7.66
N GLU A 365 -14.44 -12.67 -8.76
CA GLU A 365 -13.65 -13.86 -9.05
C GLU A 365 -12.19 -13.59 -8.60
N TYR A 366 -11.69 -14.46 -7.71
CA TYR A 366 -10.42 -14.21 -7.01
C TYR A 366 -9.23 -14.12 -7.97
N SER A 367 -9.07 -15.11 -8.85
CA SER A 367 -7.95 -15.19 -9.79
C SER A 367 -7.94 -13.99 -10.74
N ARG A 368 -9.11 -13.60 -11.22
CA ARG A 368 -9.26 -12.44 -12.11
C ARG A 368 -8.91 -11.13 -11.41
N THR A 369 -9.34 -10.98 -10.15
CA THR A 369 -9.09 -9.77 -9.34
C THR A 369 -7.61 -9.53 -9.14
N ILE A 370 -6.89 -10.51 -8.58
CA ILE A 370 -5.46 -10.37 -8.32
C ILE A 370 -4.64 -10.37 -9.62
N GLY A 371 -5.05 -11.16 -10.62
CA GLY A 371 -4.41 -11.21 -11.92
C GLY A 371 -4.46 -9.87 -12.67
N LEU A 372 -5.59 -9.16 -12.63
CA LEU A 372 -5.72 -7.81 -13.21
C LEU A 372 -4.86 -6.79 -12.45
N ALA A 373 -4.88 -6.83 -11.12
CA ALA A 373 -4.09 -5.92 -10.28
C ALA A 373 -2.58 -6.08 -10.54
N VAL A 374 -2.08 -7.32 -10.62
CA VAL A 374 -0.66 -7.60 -10.88
C VAL A 374 -0.28 -7.29 -12.33
N ARG A 375 -1.13 -7.62 -13.31
CA ARG A 375 -0.85 -7.36 -14.73
C ARG A 375 -0.70 -5.87 -15.05
N ALA A 376 -1.34 -4.99 -14.29
CA ALA A 376 -1.21 -3.55 -14.48
C ALA A 376 0.22 -3.03 -14.22
N GLY A 377 1.08 -3.82 -13.55
CA GLY A 377 2.45 -3.43 -13.25
C GLY A 377 2.56 -2.54 -12.02
N LEU A 378 3.63 -1.76 -11.95
CA LEU A 378 4.00 -0.87 -10.84
C LEU A 378 4.36 -1.68 -9.58
N ASP A 379 3.67 -1.44 -8.45
CA ASP A 379 3.91 -2.13 -7.18
C ASP A 379 3.01 -3.38 -7.08
N THR A 380 3.41 -4.40 -7.80
CA THR A 380 2.54 -5.54 -8.12
C THR A 380 2.24 -6.45 -6.94
N ASP A 381 3.19 -6.63 -6.02
CA ASP A 381 2.99 -7.40 -4.79
C ASP A 381 2.06 -6.69 -3.83
N CYS A 382 2.24 -5.38 -3.63
CA CYS A 382 1.33 -4.53 -2.88
C CYS A 382 -0.09 -4.55 -3.45
N ASN A 383 -0.22 -4.34 -4.77
CA ASN A 383 -1.51 -4.29 -5.45
C ASN A 383 -2.22 -5.64 -5.42
N GLY A 384 -1.50 -6.72 -5.69
CA GLY A 384 -2.00 -8.08 -5.59
C GLY A 384 -2.41 -8.45 -4.17
N ALA A 385 -1.58 -8.11 -3.16
CA ALA A 385 -1.87 -8.34 -1.75
C ALA A 385 -3.14 -7.62 -1.31
N THR A 386 -3.25 -6.32 -1.59
CA THR A 386 -4.41 -5.51 -1.17
C THR A 386 -5.70 -5.95 -1.85
N ALA A 387 -5.68 -6.17 -3.17
CA ALA A 387 -6.86 -6.65 -3.90
C ALA A 387 -7.28 -8.06 -3.45
N GLY A 388 -6.31 -8.94 -3.24
CA GLY A 388 -6.53 -10.30 -2.71
C GLY A 388 -7.10 -10.31 -1.30
N SER A 389 -6.59 -9.43 -0.44
CA SER A 389 -7.04 -9.23 0.94
C SER A 389 -8.50 -8.77 1.01
N VAL A 390 -8.84 -7.70 0.29
CA VAL A 390 -10.21 -7.16 0.26
C VAL A 390 -11.19 -8.19 -0.28
N LEU A 391 -10.86 -8.84 -1.40
CA LEU A 391 -11.75 -9.84 -1.97
C LEU A 391 -11.83 -11.11 -1.10
N GLY A 392 -10.71 -11.56 -0.52
CA GLY A 392 -10.68 -12.68 0.41
C GLY A 392 -11.56 -12.46 1.64
N ALA A 393 -11.57 -11.25 2.21
CA ALA A 393 -12.50 -10.85 3.27
C ALA A 393 -13.96 -10.86 2.83
N MET A 394 -14.24 -10.60 1.55
CA MET A 394 -15.61 -10.62 1.02
C MET A 394 -16.14 -12.03 0.81
N ILE A 395 -15.33 -12.91 0.22
CA ILE A 395 -15.80 -14.22 -0.25
C ILE A 395 -15.52 -15.36 0.72
N GLY A 396 -14.60 -15.20 1.68
CA GLY A 396 -14.14 -16.25 2.59
C GLY A 396 -13.03 -17.14 2.00
N ALA A 397 -12.38 -17.92 2.85
CA ALA A 397 -11.29 -18.81 2.49
C ALA A 397 -11.75 -19.97 1.59
N GLU A 398 -12.93 -20.53 1.87
CA GLU A 398 -13.50 -21.65 1.11
C GLU A 398 -13.75 -21.30 -0.37
N ALA A 399 -13.94 -20.02 -0.70
CA ALA A 399 -14.17 -19.56 -2.07
C ALA A 399 -12.90 -19.18 -2.82
N ILE A 400 -11.73 -19.15 -2.17
CA ILE A 400 -10.44 -18.94 -2.84
C ILE A 400 -10.01 -20.27 -3.47
N PRO A 401 -9.70 -20.32 -4.79
CA PRO A 401 -9.29 -21.57 -5.43
C PRO A 401 -8.02 -22.16 -4.82
N ASP A 402 -8.01 -23.48 -4.58
CA ASP A 402 -6.94 -24.23 -3.89
C ASP A 402 -5.53 -24.01 -4.49
N HIS A 403 -5.44 -23.82 -5.81
CA HIS A 403 -4.15 -23.59 -6.47
C HIS A 403 -3.45 -22.28 -6.02
N TRP A 404 -4.18 -21.33 -5.40
CA TRP A 404 -3.61 -20.14 -4.76
C TRP A 404 -3.17 -20.40 -3.32
N THR A 405 -3.91 -21.25 -2.60
CA THR A 405 -3.74 -21.42 -1.15
C THR A 405 -2.88 -22.66 -0.79
N ASP A 406 -3.04 -23.78 -1.49
CA ASP A 406 -2.27 -25.01 -1.25
C ASP A 406 -0.75 -24.80 -1.27
N PRO A 407 -0.17 -24.04 -2.25
CA PRO A 407 1.27 -23.81 -2.28
C PRO A 407 1.80 -23.03 -1.08
N LEU A 408 0.94 -22.25 -0.41
CA LEU A 408 1.32 -21.52 0.81
C LEU A 408 1.54 -22.44 2.01
N ARG A 409 0.99 -23.67 2.00
CA ARG A 409 1.17 -24.70 3.06
C ARG A 409 0.90 -24.16 4.47
N ASP A 410 -0.06 -23.25 4.58
CA ASP A 410 -0.40 -22.53 5.81
C ASP A 410 0.81 -21.87 6.49
N ARG A 411 1.77 -21.36 5.72
CA ARG A 411 3.01 -20.74 6.23
C ARG A 411 3.20 -19.35 5.67
N ILE A 412 3.77 -18.47 6.49
CA ILE A 412 4.16 -17.13 6.09
C ILE A 412 5.47 -16.74 6.79
N GLY A 413 6.44 -16.29 6.00
CA GLY A 413 7.70 -15.77 6.50
C GLY A 413 7.57 -14.35 7.02
N THR A 414 8.33 -14.01 8.06
CA THR A 414 8.38 -12.64 8.60
C THR A 414 9.75 -12.33 9.20
N VAL A 415 10.06 -11.03 9.32
CA VAL A 415 11.22 -10.51 10.06
C VAL A 415 10.82 -9.85 11.39
N VAL A 416 9.54 -9.86 11.72
CA VAL A 416 9.04 -9.27 12.98
C VAL A 416 9.59 -10.06 14.15
N ALA A 417 10.38 -9.39 15.00
CA ALA A 417 11.02 -10.03 16.14
C ALA A 417 9.98 -10.57 17.13
N GLY A 418 10.21 -11.79 17.60
CA GLY A 418 9.29 -12.51 18.50
C GLY A 418 8.21 -13.32 17.76
N GLU A 419 8.21 -13.29 16.42
CA GLU A 419 7.37 -14.14 15.57
C GLU A 419 8.24 -15.19 14.87
N SER A 420 7.91 -16.46 15.02
CA SER A 420 8.59 -17.57 14.37
C SER A 420 7.56 -18.64 14.02
N ASP A 421 7.83 -19.38 12.94
CA ASP A 421 6.97 -20.49 12.49
C ASP A 421 5.48 -20.13 12.40
N LEU A 422 5.20 -18.94 11.86
CA LEU A 422 3.83 -18.44 11.72
C LEU A 422 3.03 -19.27 10.73
N THR A 423 1.79 -19.59 11.14
CA THR A 423 0.76 -20.11 10.25
C THR A 423 -0.23 -19.01 9.90
N ILE A 424 -0.73 -19.04 8.66
CA ILE A 424 -1.75 -18.09 8.20
C ILE A 424 -3.05 -18.30 9.00
N SER A 425 -3.42 -19.54 9.25
CA SER A 425 -4.55 -19.90 10.10
C SER A 425 -4.39 -19.38 11.54
N GLY A 426 -3.19 -19.49 12.12
CA GLY A 426 -2.91 -18.97 13.46
C GLY A 426 -3.01 -17.44 13.53
N LEU A 427 -2.59 -16.71 12.48
CA LEU A 427 -2.78 -15.25 12.39
C LEU A 427 -4.28 -14.89 12.29
N ALA A 428 -5.07 -15.66 11.53
CA ALA A 428 -6.52 -15.49 11.46
C ALA A 428 -7.18 -15.72 12.83
N GLU A 429 -6.82 -16.77 13.55
CA GLU A 429 -7.32 -17.02 14.91
C GLU A 429 -6.98 -15.88 15.90
N ARG A 430 -5.76 -15.33 15.82
CA ARG A 430 -5.33 -14.18 16.64
C ARG A 430 -6.15 -12.93 16.27
N THR A 431 -6.38 -12.71 14.99
CA THR A 431 -7.23 -11.61 14.51
C THR A 431 -8.65 -11.73 15.05
N ARG A 432 -9.23 -12.94 15.06
CA ARG A 432 -10.56 -13.19 15.64
C ARG A 432 -10.63 -12.87 17.14
N LYS A 433 -9.57 -13.10 17.89
CA LYS A 433 -9.52 -12.68 19.31
C LYS A 433 -9.61 -11.16 19.44
N VAL A 434 -8.81 -10.43 18.65
CA VAL A 434 -8.86 -8.95 18.61
C VAL A 434 -10.23 -8.42 18.17
N GLN A 435 -10.91 -9.09 17.26
CA GLN A 435 -12.29 -8.72 16.85
C GLN A 435 -13.30 -8.85 18.00
N ARG A 436 -13.15 -9.87 18.85
CA ARG A 436 -14.07 -10.13 19.99
C ARG A 436 -13.84 -9.20 21.19
N GLU A 437 -12.68 -8.61 21.31
CA GLU A 437 -12.33 -7.64 22.38
C GLU A 437 -12.83 -6.21 22.09
N ALA A 438 -13.64 -6.04 21.08
CA ALA A 438 -14.10 -4.77 20.52
C ALA A 438 -15.47 -4.31 21.07
#